data_98a88cc4ad2047f79f819ee80d23df8e
#
_entry.id   98a88cc4ad2047f79f819ee80d23df8e
#
_cell.length_a   1.000
_cell.length_b   1.000
_cell.length_c   1.000
_cell.angle_alpha   90.00
_cell.angle_beta   90.00
_cell.angle_gamma   90.00
#
_symmetry.space_group_name_H-M   'P 1'
#
loop_
_entity.id
_entity.type
_entity.pdbx_description
1 polymer ?
#
loop_
_entity_poly.entity_id
_entity_poly.type
_entity_poly.pdbx_seq_one_letter_code
_entity_poly.pdbx_strand_id
1 'polypeptide(L)'
;MNIHEYQAKALLHEFGVPISRGEPVLKASDSDAAAKKLPGPIWVVKSQIHAGGRGKGKFKEASAGDKGGVRIAKSVAEVNEFAKQMLGATLVTIQTGAHGKQVNRLYIEDGSDIDKEFYLSILVDRETSEVSFVVSTEGGVNIEDVAHNNPEKIITFSVDPATGIMSHHGRTVAKALNLSGDLAKQAEKLVAQLYTAFVTKDMAMLEINPLVVTRQGQLRVLDAKVSFDDNAMYRHPEVAALRDETEEDAKEIEASKYDLNYVTLEGTIGCMVNGAGLAMATMDIIKLYGMEPANFLDVGGGANKEKVAAAFKIITADPNVKGILVNIFGGIMKCDIIAEGVVAAVKEVGLKVPLVVRLEGTNVDAGKKIIRDSGLNVLPADNLDDAAQKIVKAVKGG
;
A
#
# COMPACT_ATOMS: atom_id res chain seq x y z
N MET A 1 -4.50 4.99 0.77
CA MET A 1 -5.38 3.94 1.36
C MET A 1 -5.74 2.92 0.31
N ASN A 2 -5.66 1.61 0.61
CA ASN A 2 -6.08 0.51 -0.27
C ASN A 2 -7.40 -0.07 0.21
N ILE A 3 -8.15 -0.72 -0.71
CA ILE A 3 -9.38 -1.46 -0.41
C ILE A 3 -9.32 -2.86 -1.02
N HIS A 4 -10.16 -3.77 -0.52
CA HIS A 4 -10.25 -5.13 -1.06
C HIS A 4 -10.89 -5.17 -2.45
N GLU A 5 -10.61 -6.22 -3.22
CA GLU A 5 -11.15 -6.44 -4.57
C GLU A 5 -12.69 -6.34 -4.61
N TYR A 6 -13.40 -6.98 -3.67
CA TYR A 6 -14.86 -6.93 -3.65
C TYR A 6 -15.41 -5.53 -3.41
N GLN A 7 -14.72 -4.70 -2.61
CA GLN A 7 -15.07 -3.30 -2.37
C GLN A 7 -14.78 -2.46 -3.62
N ALA A 8 -13.61 -2.66 -4.24
CA ALA A 8 -13.24 -2.01 -5.49
C ALA A 8 -14.26 -2.28 -6.60
N LYS A 9 -14.69 -3.54 -6.76
CA LYS A 9 -15.70 -3.93 -7.75
C LYS A 9 -17.06 -3.33 -7.43
N ALA A 10 -17.48 -3.32 -6.18
CA ALA A 10 -18.74 -2.68 -5.77
C ALA A 10 -18.73 -1.18 -6.10
N LEU A 11 -17.65 -0.47 -5.77
CA LEU A 11 -17.49 0.94 -6.09
C LEU A 11 -17.47 1.20 -7.60
N LEU A 12 -16.74 0.41 -8.38
CA LEU A 12 -16.73 0.54 -9.84
C LEU A 12 -18.11 0.28 -10.47
N HIS A 13 -18.88 -0.65 -9.88
CA HIS A 13 -20.24 -0.95 -10.33
C HIS A 13 -21.20 0.25 -10.18
N GLU A 14 -21.02 1.09 -9.16
CA GLU A 14 -21.80 2.33 -8.98
C GLU A 14 -21.63 3.29 -10.18
N PHE A 15 -20.48 3.24 -10.85
CA PHE A 15 -20.19 4.00 -12.08
C PHE A 15 -20.62 3.26 -13.35
N GLY A 16 -21.29 2.11 -13.21
CA GLY A 16 -21.78 1.30 -14.33
C GLY A 16 -20.73 0.42 -14.99
N VAL A 17 -19.55 0.26 -14.38
CA VAL A 17 -18.50 -0.63 -14.88
C VAL A 17 -18.99 -2.08 -14.84
N PRO A 18 -18.88 -2.84 -15.94
CA PRO A 18 -19.28 -4.24 -15.97
C PRO A 18 -18.30 -5.10 -15.15
N ILE A 19 -18.82 -5.72 -14.12
CA ILE A 19 -18.08 -6.61 -13.21
C ILE A 19 -18.70 -7.99 -13.19
N SER A 20 -17.97 -9.02 -12.74
CA SER A 20 -18.56 -10.31 -12.35
C SER A 20 -19.30 -10.16 -11.02
N ARG A 21 -20.43 -10.84 -10.89
CA ARG A 21 -21.21 -10.85 -9.64
C ARG A 21 -20.47 -11.64 -8.58
N GLY A 22 -20.52 -11.19 -7.34
CA GLY A 22 -19.90 -11.88 -6.23
C GLY A 22 -20.41 -11.40 -4.87
N GLU A 23 -20.13 -12.20 -3.84
CA GLU A 23 -20.55 -11.98 -2.46
C GLU A 23 -19.34 -12.07 -1.54
N PRO A 24 -19.10 -11.10 -0.65
CA PRO A 24 -18.08 -11.19 0.37
C PRO A 24 -18.49 -12.17 1.48
N VAL A 25 -17.53 -12.90 2.02
CA VAL A 25 -17.72 -13.86 3.11
C VAL A 25 -16.68 -13.61 4.20
N LEU A 26 -17.16 -13.27 5.40
CA LEU A 26 -16.35 -13.01 6.59
C LEU A 26 -16.31 -14.22 7.54
N LYS A 27 -17.29 -15.13 7.43
CA LYS A 27 -17.38 -16.36 8.22
C LYS A 27 -17.65 -17.53 7.30
N ALA A 28 -16.97 -18.65 7.51
CA ALA A 28 -17.15 -19.84 6.68
C ALA A 28 -18.61 -20.35 6.68
N SER A 29 -19.39 -20.10 7.73
CA SER A 29 -20.81 -20.43 7.82
C SER A 29 -21.67 -19.75 6.76
N ASP A 30 -21.24 -18.60 6.25
CA ASP A 30 -22.04 -17.76 5.36
C ASP A 30 -21.79 -18.11 3.88
N SER A 31 -20.79 -18.98 3.60
CA SER A 31 -20.35 -19.32 2.24
C SER A 31 -21.44 -20.06 1.43
N ASP A 32 -22.27 -20.88 2.08
CA ASP A 32 -23.39 -21.57 1.44
C ASP A 32 -24.44 -20.58 0.92
N ALA A 33 -24.82 -19.63 1.77
CA ALA A 33 -25.80 -18.59 1.41
C ALA A 33 -25.26 -17.67 0.32
N ALA A 34 -23.98 -17.31 0.39
CA ALA A 34 -23.31 -16.49 -0.61
C ALA A 34 -23.28 -17.19 -1.98
N ALA A 35 -22.86 -18.46 -2.03
CA ALA A 35 -22.82 -19.22 -3.27
C ALA A 35 -24.21 -19.38 -3.92
N LYS A 36 -25.27 -19.58 -3.12
CA LYS A 36 -26.64 -19.72 -3.61
C LYS A 36 -27.28 -18.46 -4.19
N LYS A 37 -26.73 -17.29 -3.87
CA LYS A 37 -27.13 -16.00 -4.48
C LYS A 37 -26.60 -15.83 -5.91
N LEU A 38 -25.58 -16.60 -6.28
CA LEU A 38 -24.91 -16.52 -7.57
C LEU A 38 -25.44 -17.58 -8.53
N PRO A 39 -25.46 -17.30 -9.85
CA PRO A 39 -26.04 -18.22 -10.84
C PRO A 39 -25.40 -19.61 -10.86
N GLY A 40 -24.09 -19.71 -10.69
CA GLY A 40 -23.35 -20.96 -10.90
C GLY A 40 -23.43 -21.47 -12.35
N PRO A 41 -23.04 -22.71 -12.64
CA PRO A 41 -22.61 -23.79 -11.73
C PRO A 41 -21.13 -23.77 -11.35
N ILE A 42 -20.41 -22.71 -11.69
CA ILE A 42 -18.98 -22.53 -11.37
C ILE A 42 -18.85 -21.30 -10.49
N TRP A 43 -18.16 -21.43 -9.38
CA TRP A 43 -17.81 -20.33 -8.48
C TRP A 43 -16.30 -20.20 -8.34
N VAL A 44 -15.83 -19.00 -8.12
CA VAL A 44 -14.41 -18.71 -7.81
C VAL A 44 -14.34 -18.18 -6.40
N VAL A 45 -13.65 -18.91 -5.52
CA VAL A 45 -13.41 -18.51 -4.12
C VAL A 45 -12.07 -17.83 -4.04
N LYS A 46 -12.06 -16.53 -3.73
CA LYS A 46 -10.86 -15.67 -3.75
C LYS A 46 -10.52 -15.16 -2.35
N SER A 47 -9.31 -15.42 -1.87
CA SER A 47 -8.77 -14.76 -0.67
C SER A 47 -8.72 -13.25 -0.87
N GLN A 48 -9.15 -12.48 0.12
CA GLN A 48 -9.11 -11.03 0.11
C GLN A 48 -7.98 -10.55 1.03
N ILE A 49 -6.83 -10.25 0.44
CA ILE A 49 -5.68 -9.63 1.08
C ILE A 49 -5.16 -8.52 0.16
N HIS A 50 -4.51 -7.49 0.71
CA HIS A 50 -3.93 -6.38 -0.07
C HIS A 50 -2.60 -6.79 -0.73
N ALA A 51 -2.57 -7.95 -1.38
CA ALA A 51 -1.43 -8.45 -2.12
C ALA A 51 -1.85 -9.17 -3.41
N GLY A 52 -1.06 -8.97 -4.45
CA GLY A 52 -1.19 -9.68 -5.72
C GLY A 52 -0.63 -11.09 -5.68
N GLY A 53 -0.82 -11.84 -6.79
CA GLY A 53 -0.30 -13.19 -6.93
C GLY A 53 -1.02 -14.25 -6.10
N ARG A 54 -2.20 -13.96 -5.57
CA ARG A 54 -3.00 -14.85 -4.69
C ARG A 54 -3.21 -16.24 -5.27
N GLY A 55 -3.47 -16.35 -6.57
CA GLY A 55 -3.71 -17.63 -7.24
C GLY A 55 -2.50 -18.57 -7.23
N LYS A 56 -1.28 -18.02 -7.27
CA LYS A 56 0.00 -18.76 -7.20
C LYS A 56 0.55 -18.85 -5.78
N GLY A 57 -0.06 -18.17 -4.81
CA GLY A 57 0.33 -18.18 -3.41
C GLY A 57 0.17 -19.55 -2.76
N LYS A 58 0.85 -19.72 -1.63
CA LYS A 58 0.79 -20.98 -0.82
C LYS A 58 0.36 -20.64 0.60
N PHE A 59 -0.51 -21.46 1.15
CA PHE A 59 -0.86 -21.35 2.56
C PHE A 59 0.22 -21.99 3.45
N LYS A 60 0.46 -21.41 4.62
CA LYS A 60 1.38 -21.97 5.62
C LYS A 60 0.80 -23.21 6.30
N GLU A 61 -0.50 -23.19 6.55
CA GLU A 61 -1.22 -24.24 7.27
C GLU A 61 -1.56 -25.40 6.33
N ALA A 62 -1.12 -26.61 6.69
CA ALA A 62 -1.42 -27.82 5.92
C ALA A 62 -2.93 -28.09 5.79
N SER A 63 -3.73 -27.65 6.76
CA SER A 63 -5.21 -27.75 6.72
C SER A 63 -5.84 -26.95 5.59
N ALA A 64 -5.13 -25.94 5.06
CA ALA A 64 -5.60 -25.17 3.92
C ALA A 64 -5.40 -25.91 2.57
N GLY A 65 -4.70 -27.03 2.54
CA GLY A 65 -4.41 -27.83 1.34
C GLY A 65 -3.38 -27.17 0.42
N ASP A 66 -3.14 -27.82 -0.72
CA ASP A 66 -2.06 -27.43 -1.65
C ASP A 66 -2.46 -26.37 -2.68
N LYS A 67 -3.73 -25.98 -2.74
CA LYS A 67 -4.24 -24.99 -3.70
C LYS A 67 -3.96 -23.57 -3.20
N GLY A 68 -3.76 -22.64 -4.14
CA GLY A 68 -3.55 -21.23 -3.83
C GLY A 68 -4.76 -20.51 -3.28
N GLY A 69 -4.64 -19.17 -3.16
CA GLY A 69 -5.67 -18.29 -2.61
C GLY A 69 -6.81 -17.94 -3.58
N VAL A 70 -6.85 -18.52 -4.78
CA VAL A 70 -7.95 -18.43 -5.76
C VAL A 70 -8.30 -19.83 -6.19
N ARG A 71 -9.55 -20.27 -5.94
CA ARG A 71 -9.98 -21.64 -6.17
C ARG A 71 -11.29 -21.71 -6.94
N ILE A 72 -11.34 -22.59 -7.94
CA ILE A 72 -12.54 -22.85 -8.72
C ILE A 72 -13.32 -23.97 -8.04
N ALA A 73 -14.58 -23.72 -7.71
CA ALA A 73 -15.54 -24.66 -7.16
C ALA A 73 -16.61 -25.00 -8.19
N LYS A 74 -17.01 -26.26 -8.27
CA LYS A 74 -18.03 -26.80 -9.18
C LYS A 74 -19.32 -27.17 -8.45
N SER A 75 -19.35 -26.96 -7.16
CA SER A 75 -20.52 -27.19 -6.30
C SER A 75 -20.49 -26.26 -5.10
N VAL A 76 -21.67 -26.02 -4.51
CA VAL A 76 -21.78 -25.26 -3.25
C VAL A 76 -21.02 -25.96 -2.10
N ALA A 77 -20.96 -27.29 -2.12
CA ALA A 77 -20.21 -28.06 -1.13
C ALA A 77 -18.70 -27.76 -1.22
N GLU A 78 -18.13 -27.70 -2.42
CA GLU A 78 -16.73 -27.30 -2.62
C GLU A 78 -16.47 -25.84 -2.20
N VAL A 79 -17.42 -24.92 -2.44
CA VAL A 79 -17.31 -23.53 -1.94
C VAL A 79 -17.19 -23.51 -0.43
N ASN A 80 -18.05 -24.29 0.27
CA ASN A 80 -18.02 -24.38 1.74
C ASN A 80 -16.73 -25.01 2.26
N GLU A 81 -16.22 -26.02 1.59
CA GLU A 81 -14.94 -26.65 1.92
C GLU A 81 -13.78 -25.66 1.77
N PHE A 82 -13.70 -24.97 0.64
CA PHE A 82 -12.66 -23.97 0.40
C PHE A 82 -12.75 -22.79 1.38
N ALA A 83 -13.96 -22.36 1.71
CA ALA A 83 -14.13 -21.30 2.70
C ALA A 83 -13.58 -21.69 4.07
N LYS A 84 -13.84 -22.94 4.53
CA LYS A 84 -13.29 -23.47 5.80
C LYS A 84 -11.77 -23.61 5.76
N GLN A 85 -11.21 -23.99 4.63
CA GLN A 85 -9.77 -24.17 4.46
C GLN A 85 -9.01 -22.83 4.40
N MET A 86 -9.60 -21.80 3.77
CA MET A 86 -8.89 -20.56 3.45
C MET A 86 -9.07 -19.49 4.52
N LEU A 87 -10.25 -19.38 5.18
CA LEU A 87 -10.48 -18.39 6.23
C LEU A 87 -9.64 -18.70 7.47
N GLY A 88 -8.93 -17.67 7.95
CA GLY A 88 -8.03 -17.77 9.10
C GLY A 88 -6.63 -18.30 8.75
N ALA A 89 -6.44 -18.89 7.57
CA ALA A 89 -5.13 -19.39 7.14
C ALA A 89 -4.24 -18.25 6.59
N THR A 90 -2.92 -18.45 6.62
CA THR A 90 -1.91 -17.47 6.20
C THR A 90 -1.46 -17.73 4.77
N LEU A 91 -1.80 -16.82 3.87
CA LEU A 91 -1.42 -16.90 2.45
C LEU A 91 -0.09 -16.18 2.22
N VAL A 92 0.88 -16.90 1.67
CA VAL A 92 2.19 -16.40 1.26
C VAL A 92 2.19 -16.18 -0.24
N THR A 93 2.49 -14.97 -0.68
CA THR A 93 2.69 -14.59 -2.09
C THR A 93 4.04 -13.91 -2.25
N ILE A 94 4.44 -13.61 -3.50
CA ILE A 94 5.66 -12.84 -3.76
C ILE A 94 5.58 -11.46 -3.07
N GLN A 95 4.41 -10.82 -3.07
CA GLN A 95 4.23 -9.49 -2.49
C GLN A 95 4.13 -9.48 -0.97
N THR A 96 3.65 -10.56 -0.33
CA THR A 96 3.59 -10.62 1.14
C THR A 96 4.92 -11.03 1.77
N GLY A 97 5.88 -11.48 0.99
CA GLY A 97 7.10 -12.08 1.51
C GLY A 97 6.82 -13.34 2.33
N ALA A 98 7.85 -13.87 3.03
CA ALA A 98 7.77 -15.11 3.80
C ALA A 98 6.80 -15.05 4.99
N HIS A 99 6.49 -13.84 5.50
CA HIS A 99 5.56 -13.68 6.62
C HIS A 99 4.11 -13.99 6.22
N GLY A 100 3.75 -13.78 4.97
CA GLY A 100 2.39 -13.97 4.48
C GLY A 100 1.39 -12.99 5.09
N LYS A 101 0.12 -13.12 4.69
CA LYS A 101 -1.00 -12.37 5.28
C LYS A 101 -2.11 -13.35 5.66
N GLN A 102 -2.73 -13.15 6.82
CA GLN A 102 -3.89 -13.94 7.24
C GLN A 102 -5.10 -13.58 6.40
N VAL A 103 -5.83 -14.59 5.92
CA VAL A 103 -7.04 -14.42 5.12
C VAL A 103 -8.23 -14.26 6.06
N ASN A 104 -8.64 -13.01 6.32
CA ASN A 104 -9.77 -12.69 7.19
C ASN A 104 -11.10 -12.63 6.46
N ARG A 105 -11.10 -12.62 5.13
CA ARG A 105 -12.29 -12.55 4.29
C ARG A 105 -12.08 -13.20 2.93
N LEU A 106 -13.17 -13.67 2.36
CA LEU A 106 -13.20 -14.25 1.02
C LEU A 106 -14.18 -13.46 0.15
N TYR A 107 -14.00 -13.57 -1.15
CA TYR A 107 -14.94 -13.14 -2.15
C TYR A 107 -15.33 -14.35 -3.01
N ILE A 108 -16.63 -14.72 -3.01
CA ILE A 108 -17.16 -15.79 -3.83
C ILE A 108 -17.76 -15.15 -5.06
N GLU A 109 -17.23 -15.47 -6.21
CA GLU A 109 -17.59 -14.85 -7.47
C GLU A 109 -18.18 -15.88 -8.44
N ASP A 110 -19.12 -15.44 -9.25
CA ASP A 110 -19.66 -16.23 -10.36
C ASP A 110 -18.58 -16.45 -11.43
N GLY A 111 -18.40 -17.68 -11.86
CA GLY A 111 -17.39 -18.06 -12.86
C GLY A 111 -17.65 -17.36 -14.19
N SER A 112 -16.59 -16.82 -14.78
CA SER A 112 -16.63 -16.19 -16.10
C SER A 112 -16.05 -17.13 -17.16
N ASP A 113 -16.74 -17.26 -18.29
CA ASP A 113 -16.28 -18.02 -19.45
C ASP A 113 -15.35 -17.13 -20.30
N ILE A 114 -14.06 -17.14 -19.96
CA ILE A 114 -13.05 -16.24 -20.48
C ILE A 114 -12.60 -16.66 -21.89
N ASP A 115 -12.58 -15.72 -22.84
CA ASP A 115 -11.99 -15.86 -24.15
C ASP A 115 -10.60 -15.19 -24.25
N LYS A 116 -10.49 -13.96 -23.72
CA LYS A 116 -9.24 -13.18 -23.72
C LYS A 116 -9.06 -12.44 -22.41
N GLU A 117 -7.82 -12.28 -22.02
CA GLU A 117 -7.39 -11.54 -20.84
C GLU A 117 -6.50 -10.36 -21.24
N PHE A 118 -6.73 -9.20 -20.63
CA PHE A 118 -6.01 -7.96 -20.89
C PHE A 118 -5.60 -7.30 -19.57
N TYR A 119 -4.64 -6.42 -19.66
CA TYR A 119 -4.26 -5.51 -18.59
C TYR A 119 -4.75 -4.10 -18.88
N LEU A 120 -5.28 -3.42 -17.87
CA LEU A 120 -5.58 -2.00 -17.90
C LEU A 120 -5.33 -1.39 -16.54
N SER A 121 -4.56 -0.30 -16.49
CA SER A 121 -4.43 0.50 -15.27
C SER A 121 -4.56 1.99 -15.56
N ILE A 122 -4.94 2.73 -14.52
CA ILE A 122 -5.05 4.19 -14.50
C ILE A 122 -4.26 4.68 -13.30
N LEU A 123 -3.41 5.66 -13.49
CA LEU A 123 -2.60 6.25 -12.43
C LEU A 123 -2.37 7.75 -12.69
N VAL A 124 -1.97 8.46 -11.64
CA VAL A 124 -1.52 9.85 -11.78
C VAL A 124 -0.06 9.85 -12.19
N ASP A 125 0.24 10.37 -13.36
CA ASP A 125 1.60 10.62 -13.80
C ASP A 125 2.10 11.93 -13.16
N ARG A 126 3.10 11.81 -12.31
CA ARG A 126 3.66 12.95 -11.57
C ARG A 126 4.59 13.81 -12.42
N GLU A 127 5.14 13.28 -13.51
CA GLU A 127 6.00 14.01 -14.42
C GLU A 127 5.21 15.00 -15.26
N THR A 128 4.08 14.52 -15.82
CA THR A 128 3.22 15.33 -16.70
C THR A 128 2.06 16.00 -15.93
N SER A 129 1.76 15.57 -14.71
CA SER A 129 0.57 15.98 -13.92
C SER A 129 -0.75 15.62 -14.62
N GLU A 130 -0.76 14.51 -15.37
CA GLU A 130 -1.90 14.00 -16.11
C GLU A 130 -2.37 12.66 -15.56
N VAL A 131 -3.56 12.22 -15.99
CA VAL A 131 -4.06 10.88 -15.68
C VAL A 131 -3.64 9.94 -16.82
N SER A 132 -2.76 8.99 -16.51
CA SER A 132 -2.22 8.05 -17.48
C SER A 132 -2.92 6.72 -17.44
N PHE A 133 -3.17 6.19 -18.64
CA PHE A 133 -3.65 4.83 -18.89
C PHE A 133 -2.49 3.97 -19.37
N VAL A 134 -2.37 2.78 -18.80
CA VAL A 134 -1.45 1.74 -19.27
C VAL A 134 -2.28 0.52 -19.64
N VAL A 135 -2.14 0.07 -20.87
CA VAL A 135 -2.89 -1.07 -21.41
C VAL A 135 -1.98 -2.08 -22.08
N SER A 136 -2.33 -3.36 -21.97
CA SER A 136 -1.61 -4.44 -22.64
C SER A 136 -2.56 -5.58 -23.05
N THR A 137 -2.20 -6.26 -24.12
CA THR A 137 -2.83 -7.53 -24.51
C THR A 137 -2.43 -8.70 -23.62
N GLU A 138 -1.47 -8.51 -22.72
CA GLU A 138 -0.98 -9.52 -21.77
C GLU A 138 -1.65 -9.29 -20.41
N GLY A 139 -2.79 -9.95 -20.19
CA GLY A 139 -3.51 -9.92 -18.92
C GLY A 139 -3.29 -11.18 -18.08
N GLY A 140 -3.65 -11.12 -16.79
CA GLY A 140 -3.51 -12.24 -15.86
C GLY A 140 -2.07 -12.60 -15.48
N VAL A 141 -1.10 -11.77 -15.85
CA VAL A 141 0.34 -11.95 -15.59
C VAL A 141 0.92 -10.73 -14.86
N ASN A 142 2.18 -10.85 -14.41
CA ASN A 142 2.88 -9.71 -13.83
C ASN A 142 3.24 -8.71 -14.94
N ILE A 143 2.71 -7.49 -14.84
CA ILE A 143 2.88 -6.47 -15.89
C ILE A 143 4.31 -5.92 -15.91
N GLU A 144 5.02 -5.91 -14.79
CA GLU A 144 6.42 -5.48 -14.71
C GLU A 144 7.32 -6.42 -15.53
N ASP A 145 7.04 -7.72 -15.49
CA ASP A 145 7.75 -8.71 -16.31
C ASP A 145 7.49 -8.49 -17.81
N VAL A 146 6.25 -8.12 -18.18
CA VAL A 146 5.89 -7.76 -19.56
C VAL A 146 6.61 -6.50 -19.96
N ALA A 147 6.61 -5.46 -19.14
CA ALA A 147 7.28 -4.19 -19.41
C ALA A 147 8.79 -4.36 -19.60
N HIS A 148 9.41 -5.27 -18.84
CA HIS A 148 10.84 -5.56 -18.96
C HIS A 148 11.17 -6.39 -20.21
N ASN A 149 10.40 -7.45 -20.49
CA ASN A 149 10.73 -8.43 -21.53
C ASN A 149 10.14 -8.08 -22.91
N ASN A 150 8.98 -7.40 -22.94
CA ASN A 150 8.22 -7.07 -24.14
C ASN A 150 7.63 -5.65 -24.05
N PRO A 151 8.46 -4.60 -23.93
CA PRO A 151 7.98 -3.23 -23.69
C PRO A 151 7.05 -2.71 -24.81
N GLU A 152 7.16 -3.24 -26.03
CA GLU A 152 6.30 -2.91 -27.17
C GLU A 152 4.83 -3.34 -26.97
N LYS A 153 4.56 -4.24 -26.03
CA LYS A 153 3.19 -4.66 -25.67
C LYS A 153 2.53 -3.72 -24.67
N ILE A 154 3.27 -2.78 -24.11
CA ILE A 154 2.77 -1.79 -23.17
C ILE A 154 2.45 -0.51 -23.94
N ILE A 155 1.17 -0.16 -23.98
CA ILE A 155 0.70 1.09 -24.60
C ILE A 155 0.29 2.04 -23.48
N THR A 156 0.91 3.22 -23.47
CA THR A 156 0.62 4.27 -22.49
C THR A 156 0.12 5.51 -23.22
N PHE A 157 -0.89 6.15 -22.67
CA PHE A 157 -1.38 7.47 -23.08
C PHE A 157 -1.96 8.21 -21.89
N SER A 158 -1.96 9.54 -21.97
CA SER A 158 -2.44 10.40 -20.91
C SER A 158 -3.70 11.16 -21.30
N VAL A 159 -4.44 11.55 -20.29
CA VAL A 159 -5.65 12.39 -20.40
C VAL A 159 -5.38 13.67 -19.62
N ASP A 160 -5.37 14.79 -20.33
CA ASP A 160 -5.28 16.12 -19.72
C ASP A 160 -6.51 16.38 -18.85
N PRO A 161 -6.35 16.60 -17.53
CA PRO A 161 -7.47 16.85 -16.61
C PRO A 161 -8.35 18.04 -17.00
N ALA A 162 -7.79 19.04 -17.71
CA ALA A 162 -8.54 20.22 -18.16
C ALA A 162 -9.55 19.88 -19.26
N THR A 163 -9.24 18.91 -20.13
CA THR A 163 -10.13 18.46 -21.22
C THR A 163 -10.96 17.25 -20.83
N GLY A 164 -10.47 16.45 -19.89
CA GLY A 164 -11.07 15.20 -19.45
C GLY A 164 -11.08 14.10 -20.50
N ILE A 165 -11.80 13.03 -20.18
CA ILE A 165 -11.90 11.84 -21.05
C ILE A 165 -12.75 12.16 -22.29
N MET A 166 -12.25 11.72 -23.44
CA MET A 166 -12.89 11.86 -24.74
C MET A 166 -13.03 10.51 -25.45
N SER A 167 -13.95 10.39 -26.42
CA SER A 167 -14.19 9.12 -27.15
C SER A 167 -12.94 8.57 -27.84
N HIS A 168 -12.00 9.42 -28.26
CA HIS A 168 -10.77 8.93 -28.87
C HIS A 168 -9.88 8.15 -27.91
N HIS A 169 -9.89 8.46 -26.61
CA HIS A 169 -9.14 7.69 -25.59
C HIS A 169 -9.66 6.25 -25.53
N GLY A 170 -11.00 6.08 -25.51
CA GLY A 170 -11.61 4.76 -25.55
C GLY A 170 -11.28 3.98 -26.84
N ARG A 171 -11.26 4.68 -28.00
CA ARG A 171 -10.81 4.07 -29.26
C ARG A 171 -9.33 3.69 -29.24
N THR A 172 -8.50 4.46 -28.57
CA THR A 172 -7.08 4.13 -28.35
C THR A 172 -6.94 2.82 -27.60
N VAL A 173 -7.70 2.64 -26.48
CA VAL A 173 -7.74 1.38 -25.74
C VAL A 173 -8.26 0.24 -26.61
N ALA A 174 -9.36 0.45 -27.32
CA ALA A 174 -9.92 -0.58 -28.21
C ALA A 174 -8.91 -1.04 -29.27
N LYS A 175 -8.17 -0.10 -29.87
CA LYS A 175 -7.12 -0.41 -30.85
C LYS A 175 -5.94 -1.15 -30.18
N ALA A 176 -5.47 -0.69 -29.04
CA ALA A 176 -4.36 -1.30 -28.30
C ALA A 176 -4.67 -2.76 -27.90
N LEU A 177 -5.93 -3.05 -27.54
CA LEU A 177 -6.39 -4.38 -27.17
C LEU A 177 -6.94 -5.22 -28.35
N ASN A 178 -6.80 -4.74 -29.60
CA ASN A 178 -7.30 -5.39 -30.80
C ASN A 178 -8.82 -5.70 -30.74
N LEU A 179 -9.60 -4.80 -30.14
CA LEU A 179 -11.06 -4.89 -30.05
C LEU A 179 -11.72 -4.20 -31.24
N SER A 180 -12.78 -4.80 -31.78
CA SER A 180 -13.54 -4.28 -32.92
C SER A 180 -15.04 -4.44 -32.73
N GLY A 181 -15.84 -3.78 -33.58
CA GLY A 181 -17.31 -3.88 -33.54
C GLY A 181 -17.89 -3.45 -32.19
N ASP A 182 -18.74 -4.29 -31.61
CA ASP A 182 -19.40 -4.00 -30.35
C ASP A 182 -18.44 -4.01 -29.16
N LEU A 183 -17.36 -4.78 -29.20
CA LEU A 183 -16.33 -4.76 -28.16
C LEU A 183 -15.60 -3.42 -28.11
N ALA A 184 -15.34 -2.78 -29.27
CA ALA A 184 -14.76 -1.46 -29.29
C ALA A 184 -15.67 -0.40 -28.65
N LYS A 185 -16.98 -0.46 -28.89
CA LYS A 185 -17.97 0.42 -28.24
C LYS A 185 -18.04 0.17 -26.72
N GLN A 186 -17.97 -1.10 -26.30
CA GLN A 186 -17.89 -1.43 -24.88
C GLN A 186 -16.63 -0.87 -24.23
N ALA A 187 -15.48 -0.93 -24.91
CA ALA A 187 -14.24 -0.35 -24.44
C ALA A 187 -14.32 1.17 -24.31
N GLU A 188 -14.92 1.88 -25.30
CA GLU A 188 -15.12 3.33 -25.21
C GLU A 188 -15.95 3.70 -23.97
N LYS A 189 -17.04 2.98 -23.73
CA LYS A 189 -17.89 3.20 -22.55
C LYS A 189 -17.16 2.88 -21.26
N LEU A 190 -16.46 1.74 -21.20
CA LEU A 190 -15.71 1.30 -20.03
C LEU A 190 -14.65 2.32 -19.64
N VAL A 191 -13.85 2.81 -20.58
CA VAL A 191 -12.79 3.79 -20.35
C VAL A 191 -13.34 5.09 -19.75
N ALA A 192 -14.48 5.58 -20.29
CA ALA A 192 -15.14 6.76 -19.75
C ALA A 192 -15.63 6.54 -18.32
N GLN A 193 -16.21 5.37 -18.01
CA GLN A 193 -16.70 5.01 -16.69
C GLN A 193 -15.55 4.89 -15.67
N LEU A 194 -14.46 4.22 -16.05
CA LEU A 194 -13.27 4.06 -15.20
C LEU A 194 -12.60 5.41 -14.89
N TYR A 195 -12.42 6.26 -15.90
CA TYR A 195 -11.87 7.59 -15.69
C TYR A 195 -12.75 8.44 -14.76
N THR A 196 -14.07 8.41 -14.96
CA THR A 196 -15.01 9.13 -14.11
C THR A 196 -14.93 8.65 -12.66
N ALA A 197 -14.88 7.34 -12.45
CA ALA A 197 -14.71 6.76 -11.11
C ALA A 197 -13.37 7.20 -10.49
N PHE A 198 -12.29 7.12 -11.26
CA PHE A 198 -10.93 7.46 -10.84
C PHE A 198 -10.84 8.90 -10.34
N VAL A 199 -11.30 9.86 -11.13
CA VAL A 199 -11.24 11.29 -10.79
C VAL A 199 -12.25 11.65 -9.70
N THR A 200 -13.48 11.13 -9.75
CA THR A 200 -14.54 11.47 -8.79
C THR A 200 -14.21 10.98 -7.38
N LYS A 201 -13.52 9.85 -7.26
CA LYS A 201 -13.17 9.23 -5.97
C LYS A 201 -11.74 9.51 -5.51
N ASP A 202 -11.01 10.39 -6.19
CA ASP A 202 -9.59 10.68 -5.90
C ASP A 202 -8.74 9.41 -5.78
N MET A 203 -8.88 8.53 -6.77
CA MET A 203 -8.03 7.35 -6.82
C MET A 203 -6.59 7.75 -7.17
N ALA A 204 -5.62 7.17 -6.49
CA ALA A 204 -4.20 7.30 -6.82
C ALA A 204 -3.79 6.27 -7.87
N MET A 205 -4.43 5.08 -7.84
CA MET A 205 -4.21 4.00 -8.79
C MET A 205 -5.46 3.12 -8.90
N LEU A 206 -5.78 2.74 -10.10
CA LEU A 206 -6.77 1.69 -10.42
C LEU A 206 -6.09 0.69 -11.36
N GLU A 207 -5.97 -0.56 -10.95
CA GLU A 207 -5.41 -1.65 -11.75
C GLU A 207 -6.47 -2.71 -11.97
N ILE A 208 -6.66 -3.11 -13.23
CA ILE A 208 -7.53 -4.19 -13.66
C ILE A 208 -6.68 -5.27 -14.30
N ASN A 209 -6.54 -6.40 -13.62
CA ASN A 209 -5.69 -7.49 -14.07
C ASN A 209 -6.22 -8.88 -13.65
N PRO A 210 -7.05 -9.51 -14.53
CA PRO A 210 -7.33 -9.12 -15.89
C PRO A 210 -8.64 -8.33 -16.12
N LEU A 211 -8.66 -7.55 -17.18
CA LEU A 211 -9.85 -7.18 -17.92
C LEU A 211 -10.11 -8.30 -18.93
N VAL A 212 -11.33 -8.82 -19.01
CA VAL A 212 -11.60 -9.99 -19.85
C VAL A 212 -12.65 -9.72 -20.92
N VAL A 213 -12.49 -10.39 -22.06
CA VAL A 213 -13.58 -10.64 -22.99
C VAL A 213 -14.12 -12.02 -22.71
N THR A 214 -15.43 -12.12 -22.47
CA THR A 214 -16.10 -13.42 -22.32
C THR A 214 -16.43 -14.02 -23.68
N ARG A 215 -16.62 -15.34 -23.77
CA ARG A 215 -17.08 -16.01 -25.00
C ARG A 215 -18.43 -15.52 -25.51
N GLN A 216 -19.21 -14.87 -24.63
CA GLN A 216 -20.47 -14.22 -25.00
C GLN A 216 -20.26 -12.82 -25.60
N GLY A 217 -19.00 -12.38 -25.83
CA GLY A 217 -18.66 -11.09 -26.40
C GLY A 217 -18.89 -9.89 -25.46
N GLN A 218 -18.72 -10.09 -24.16
CA GLN A 218 -18.81 -9.04 -23.15
C GLN A 218 -17.44 -8.67 -22.59
N LEU A 219 -17.17 -7.37 -22.51
CA LEU A 219 -16.00 -6.86 -21.79
C LEU A 219 -16.35 -6.73 -20.31
N ARG A 220 -15.50 -7.26 -19.42
CA ARG A 220 -15.79 -7.34 -17.98
C ARG A 220 -14.52 -7.22 -17.13
N VAL A 221 -14.62 -6.50 -16.01
CA VAL A 221 -13.57 -6.44 -14.98
C VAL A 221 -13.65 -7.71 -14.12
N LEU A 222 -12.57 -8.50 -14.12
CA LEU A 222 -12.50 -9.75 -13.37
C LEU A 222 -11.78 -9.57 -12.03
N ASP A 223 -10.69 -8.81 -12.00
CA ASP A 223 -9.99 -8.44 -10.76
C ASP A 223 -9.67 -6.94 -10.80
N ALA A 224 -9.82 -6.27 -9.69
CA ALA A 224 -9.55 -4.84 -9.55
C ALA A 224 -8.82 -4.53 -8.24
N LYS A 225 -7.76 -3.73 -8.34
CA LYS A 225 -7.02 -3.17 -7.22
C LYS A 225 -7.13 -1.65 -7.29
N VAL A 226 -7.54 -1.04 -6.19
CA VAL A 226 -7.74 0.41 -6.10
C VAL A 226 -7.00 0.95 -4.90
N SER A 227 -6.27 2.04 -5.10
CA SER A 227 -5.75 2.87 -4.03
C SER A 227 -6.24 4.30 -4.19
N PHE A 228 -6.38 4.99 -3.07
CA PHE A 228 -6.89 6.37 -3.00
C PHE A 228 -5.81 7.30 -2.47
N ASP A 229 -5.93 8.58 -2.81
CA ASP A 229 -5.13 9.63 -2.20
C ASP A 229 -5.59 9.85 -0.75
N ASP A 230 -4.74 9.54 0.22
CA ASP A 230 -5.04 9.71 1.64
C ASP A 230 -5.36 11.15 2.00
N ASN A 231 -4.77 12.12 1.29
CA ASN A 231 -5.05 13.54 1.50
C ASN A 231 -6.46 13.96 1.08
N ALA A 232 -7.14 13.15 0.28
CA ALA A 232 -8.50 13.41 -0.18
C ALA A 232 -9.58 12.72 0.66
N MET A 233 -9.21 11.81 1.58
CA MET A 233 -10.18 10.98 2.32
C MET A 233 -11.15 11.78 3.20
N TYR A 234 -10.80 12.98 3.62
CA TYR A 234 -11.70 13.86 4.37
C TYR A 234 -12.99 14.22 3.60
N ARG A 235 -12.97 14.17 2.27
CA ARG A 235 -14.13 14.41 1.41
C ARG A 235 -14.80 13.14 0.90
N HIS A 236 -14.27 11.96 1.24
CA HIS A 236 -14.79 10.63 0.89
C HIS A 236 -14.97 9.74 2.13
N PRO A 237 -15.85 10.13 3.08
CA PRO A 237 -16.04 9.35 4.31
C PRO A 237 -16.56 7.94 4.03
N GLU A 238 -17.32 7.73 2.95
CA GLU A 238 -17.81 6.42 2.52
C GLU A 238 -16.67 5.52 2.03
N VAL A 239 -15.64 6.08 1.40
CA VAL A 239 -14.44 5.35 1.00
C VAL A 239 -13.55 5.07 2.22
N ALA A 240 -13.37 6.07 3.09
CA ALA A 240 -12.59 5.93 4.31
C ALA A 240 -13.14 4.79 5.22
N ALA A 241 -14.47 4.60 5.23
CA ALA A 241 -15.12 3.51 5.97
C ALA A 241 -14.81 2.10 5.43
N LEU A 242 -14.25 1.99 4.21
CA LEU A 242 -13.83 0.71 3.61
C LEU A 242 -12.44 0.26 4.06
N ARG A 243 -11.72 1.10 4.82
CA ARG A 243 -10.37 0.81 5.30
C ARG A 243 -10.33 -0.47 6.12
N ASP A 244 -9.34 -1.30 5.87
CA ASP A 244 -9.06 -2.51 6.65
C ASP A 244 -7.70 -2.38 7.33
N GLU A 245 -7.70 -1.93 8.58
CA GLU A 245 -6.49 -1.77 9.36
C GLU A 245 -5.72 -3.10 9.58
N THR A 246 -6.37 -4.26 9.46
CA THR A 246 -5.70 -5.56 9.58
C THR A 246 -4.75 -5.87 8.42
N GLU A 247 -4.90 -5.14 7.31
CA GLU A 247 -4.03 -5.24 6.13
C GLU A 247 -2.86 -4.24 6.15
N GLU A 248 -2.86 -3.28 7.06
CA GLU A 248 -1.82 -2.26 7.17
C GLU A 248 -0.70 -2.67 8.15
N ASP A 249 0.38 -1.92 8.18
CA ASP A 249 1.44 -2.11 9.17
C ASP A 249 1.00 -1.56 10.53
N ALA A 250 1.16 -2.36 11.58
CA ALA A 250 0.70 -1.99 12.93
C ALA A 250 1.41 -0.75 13.50
N LYS A 251 2.68 -0.51 13.10
CA LYS A 251 3.44 0.68 13.53
C LYS A 251 2.97 1.92 12.79
N GLU A 252 2.63 1.79 11.50
CA GLU A 252 2.07 2.89 10.70
C GLU A 252 0.69 3.31 11.23
N ILE A 253 -0.15 2.32 11.60
CA ILE A 253 -1.44 2.58 12.27
C ILE A 253 -1.22 3.28 13.61
N GLU A 254 -0.29 2.79 14.43
CA GLU A 254 -0.01 3.41 15.73
C GLU A 254 0.51 4.84 15.56
N ALA A 255 1.38 5.08 14.59
CA ALA A 255 1.92 6.41 14.27
C ALA A 255 0.82 7.39 13.83
N SER A 256 -0.14 6.93 13.04
CA SER A 256 -1.25 7.76 12.56
C SER A 256 -2.13 8.31 13.69
N LYS A 257 -2.25 7.60 14.82
CA LYS A 257 -3.00 8.08 16.00
C LYS A 257 -2.40 9.35 16.64
N TYR A 258 -1.11 9.57 16.40
CA TYR A 258 -0.37 10.74 16.88
C TYR A 258 -0.07 11.74 15.77
N ASP A 259 -0.69 11.58 14.60
CA ASP A 259 -0.44 12.43 13.43
C ASP A 259 1.08 12.47 13.08
N LEU A 260 1.70 11.30 13.07
CA LEU A 260 3.07 11.04 12.67
C LEU A 260 3.09 10.36 11.29
N ASN A 261 3.95 10.84 10.39
CA ASN A 261 4.19 10.17 9.12
C ASN A 261 5.28 9.10 9.32
N TYR A 262 4.89 7.85 9.35
CA TYR A 262 5.77 6.70 9.57
C TYR A 262 5.68 5.70 8.42
N VAL A 263 6.83 5.20 7.98
CA VAL A 263 6.92 4.06 7.04
C VAL A 263 7.94 3.08 7.58
N THR A 264 7.56 1.83 7.72
CA THR A 264 8.46 0.73 8.12
C THR A 264 9.42 0.38 6.98
N LEU A 265 10.71 0.25 7.30
CA LEU A 265 11.78 -0.20 6.39
C LEU A 265 12.52 -1.38 7.01
N GLU A 266 13.38 -2.04 6.22
CA GLU A 266 14.06 -3.29 6.64
C GLU A 266 15.44 -3.08 7.31
N GLY A 267 15.80 -1.85 7.63
CA GLY A 267 17.11 -1.52 8.19
C GLY A 267 17.23 -1.68 9.70
N THR A 268 18.32 -1.13 10.25
CA THR A 268 18.68 -1.27 11.67
C THR A 268 18.89 0.06 12.39
N ILE A 269 18.86 1.19 11.66
CA ILE A 269 18.99 2.53 12.26
C ILE A 269 17.62 3.20 12.24
N GLY A 270 17.03 3.38 13.43
CA GLY A 270 15.80 4.15 13.61
C GLY A 270 16.05 5.63 13.34
N CYS A 271 15.13 6.26 12.60
CA CYS A 271 15.21 7.67 12.23
C CYS A 271 14.04 8.47 12.83
N MET A 272 14.33 9.63 13.44
CA MET A 272 13.31 10.61 13.84
C MET A 272 13.73 12.00 13.37
N VAL A 273 12.92 12.60 12.53
CA VAL A 273 13.24 13.84 11.81
C VAL A 273 12.02 14.76 11.77
N ASN A 274 12.21 16.06 11.64
CA ASN A 274 11.12 16.99 11.35
C ASN A 274 11.22 17.51 9.92
N GLY A 275 10.32 17.04 9.08
CA GLY A 275 10.22 17.39 7.67
C GLY A 275 10.66 16.25 6.74
N ALA A 276 9.81 15.90 5.79
CA ALA A 276 9.98 14.77 4.90
C ALA A 276 11.28 14.84 4.06
N GLY A 277 11.65 16.02 3.57
CA GLY A 277 12.90 16.22 2.82
C GLY A 277 14.14 15.93 3.67
N LEU A 278 14.14 16.38 4.94
CA LEU A 278 15.23 16.11 5.87
C LEU A 278 15.28 14.62 6.25
N ALA A 279 14.13 13.96 6.35
CA ALA A 279 14.04 12.51 6.61
C ALA A 279 14.66 11.72 5.44
N MET A 280 14.34 12.05 4.20
CA MET A 280 14.94 11.41 3.02
C MET A 280 16.46 11.61 2.99
N ALA A 281 16.94 12.84 3.18
CA ALA A 281 18.39 13.13 3.24
C ALA A 281 19.10 12.38 4.38
N THR A 282 18.41 12.19 5.52
CA THR A 282 18.94 11.42 6.66
C THR A 282 19.07 9.94 6.32
N MET A 283 18.07 9.38 5.64
CA MET A 283 18.12 7.99 5.18
C MET A 283 19.21 7.77 4.12
N ASP A 284 19.34 8.69 3.18
CA ASP A 284 20.35 8.61 2.12
C ASP A 284 21.78 8.64 2.68
N ILE A 285 22.05 9.50 3.64
CA ILE A 285 23.40 9.56 4.24
C ILE A 285 23.72 8.33 5.10
N ILE A 286 22.72 7.74 5.78
CA ILE A 286 22.89 6.46 6.48
C ILE A 286 23.31 5.36 5.49
N LYS A 287 22.65 5.30 4.33
CA LYS A 287 23.00 4.36 3.25
C LYS A 287 24.40 4.62 2.69
N LEU A 288 24.78 5.88 2.49
CA LEU A 288 26.10 6.25 2.03
C LEU A 288 27.21 5.70 2.95
N TYR A 289 26.95 5.65 4.27
CA TYR A 289 27.88 5.06 5.25
C TYR A 289 27.72 3.54 5.44
N GLY A 290 26.95 2.89 4.56
CA GLY A 290 26.86 1.42 4.45
C GLY A 290 26.01 0.77 5.53
N MET A 291 24.93 1.44 5.95
CA MET A 291 23.88 0.88 6.79
C MET A 291 22.49 1.23 6.23
N GLU A 292 21.45 0.54 6.70
CA GLU A 292 20.09 0.74 6.22
C GLU A 292 19.20 1.38 7.31
N PRO A 293 18.36 2.38 6.94
CA PRO A 293 17.37 2.95 7.84
C PRO A 293 16.26 1.93 8.14
N ALA A 294 15.82 1.86 9.40
CA ALA A 294 14.73 1.00 9.85
C ALA A 294 13.34 1.58 9.57
N ASN A 295 13.27 2.89 9.39
CA ASN A 295 12.02 3.60 9.15
C ASN A 295 12.26 4.98 8.52
N PHE A 296 11.25 5.45 7.81
CA PHE A 296 11.00 6.88 7.63
C PHE A 296 10.14 7.37 8.80
N LEU A 297 10.46 8.49 9.41
CA LEU A 297 9.59 9.15 10.37
C LEU A 297 9.76 10.66 10.33
N ASP A 298 8.68 11.34 10.01
CA ASP A 298 8.55 12.79 10.11
C ASP A 298 7.57 13.16 11.23
N VAL A 299 8.09 13.80 12.28
CA VAL A 299 7.27 14.27 13.41
C VAL A 299 6.52 15.58 13.11
N GLY A 300 6.76 16.17 11.94
CA GLY A 300 6.15 17.42 11.49
C GLY A 300 6.68 18.67 12.21
N GLY A 301 6.35 19.83 11.66
CA GLY A 301 6.79 21.14 12.18
C GLY A 301 6.12 21.59 13.49
N GLY A 302 5.08 20.91 13.94
CA GLY A 302 4.33 21.20 15.16
C GLY A 302 4.50 20.14 16.27
N ALA A 303 5.57 19.33 16.23
CA ALA A 303 5.77 18.27 17.20
C ALA A 303 5.86 18.81 18.64
N ASN A 304 5.18 18.13 19.56
CA ASN A 304 5.21 18.35 20.97
C ASN A 304 5.85 17.15 21.70
N LYS A 305 5.95 17.22 23.03
CA LYS A 305 6.53 16.14 23.86
C LYS A 305 5.83 14.80 23.66
N GLU A 306 4.52 14.79 23.49
CA GLU A 306 3.71 13.57 23.31
C GLU A 306 4.01 12.90 21.98
N LYS A 307 4.08 13.66 20.86
CA LYS A 307 4.46 13.15 19.56
C LYS A 307 5.88 12.57 19.55
N VAL A 308 6.82 13.25 20.20
CA VAL A 308 8.20 12.76 20.31
C VAL A 308 8.27 11.47 21.13
N ALA A 309 7.54 11.39 22.26
CA ALA A 309 7.48 10.18 23.07
C ALA A 309 6.85 9.00 22.30
N ALA A 310 5.76 9.24 21.58
CA ALA A 310 5.13 8.24 20.72
C ALA A 310 6.07 7.75 19.62
N ALA A 311 6.77 8.67 18.95
CA ALA A 311 7.78 8.36 17.93
C ALA A 311 8.87 7.42 18.48
N PHE A 312 9.43 7.73 19.65
CA PHE A 312 10.43 6.87 20.28
C PHE A 312 9.87 5.48 20.62
N LYS A 313 8.64 5.40 21.16
CA LYS A 313 8.00 4.12 21.48
C LYS A 313 7.82 3.25 20.24
N ILE A 314 7.38 3.85 19.13
CA ILE A 314 7.18 3.14 17.87
C ILE A 314 8.52 2.64 17.31
N ILE A 315 9.56 3.49 17.27
CA ILE A 315 10.90 3.10 16.79
C ILE A 315 11.48 1.97 17.66
N THR A 316 11.40 2.10 18.98
CA THR A 316 12.00 1.12 19.92
C THR A 316 11.22 -0.17 20.04
N ALA A 317 9.97 -0.21 19.60
CA ALA A 317 9.19 -1.43 19.48
C ALA A 317 9.68 -2.34 18.34
N ASP A 318 10.51 -1.83 17.42
CA ASP A 318 11.12 -2.63 16.37
C ASP A 318 12.35 -3.38 16.91
N PRO A 319 12.34 -4.72 16.96
CA PRO A 319 13.47 -5.49 17.47
C PRO A 319 14.72 -5.42 16.56
N ASN A 320 14.56 -4.97 15.32
CA ASN A 320 15.67 -4.80 14.37
C ASN A 320 16.45 -3.51 14.61
N VAL A 321 15.88 -2.54 15.33
CA VAL A 321 16.55 -1.26 15.59
C VAL A 321 17.70 -1.46 16.58
N LYS A 322 18.91 -1.16 16.11
CA LYS A 322 20.18 -1.25 16.87
C LYS A 322 20.77 0.10 17.25
N GLY A 323 20.22 1.19 16.74
CA GLY A 323 20.59 2.54 17.07
C GLY A 323 19.58 3.53 16.54
N ILE A 324 19.52 4.74 17.11
CA ILE A 324 18.56 5.78 16.72
C ILE A 324 19.30 7.06 16.37
N LEU A 325 18.96 7.65 15.23
CA LEU A 325 19.38 8.97 14.80
C LEU A 325 18.20 9.94 14.85
N VAL A 326 18.32 10.94 15.73
CA VAL A 326 17.40 12.09 15.79
C VAL A 326 18.06 13.24 15.06
N ASN A 327 17.45 13.74 14.01
CA ASN A 327 17.95 14.83 13.19
C ASN A 327 16.89 15.92 13.05
N ILE A 328 17.06 17.00 13.79
CA ILE A 328 16.07 18.08 13.89
C ILE A 328 16.66 19.39 13.37
N PHE A 329 15.92 20.02 12.47
CA PHE A 329 16.15 21.39 12.08
C PHE A 329 15.04 22.29 12.66
N GLY A 330 15.40 23.08 13.68
CA GLY A 330 14.48 23.99 14.36
C GLY A 330 14.14 25.20 13.49
N GLY A 331 12.89 25.26 13.10
CA GLY A 331 12.27 26.43 12.45
C GLY A 331 11.15 26.96 13.35
N ILE A 332 9.88 26.67 12.95
CA ILE A 332 8.70 26.89 13.79
C ILE A 332 8.80 26.06 15.07
N MET A 333 9.22 24.81 14.96
CA MET A 333 9.56 23.96 16.08
C MET A 333 10.93 24.34 16.65
N LYS A 334 11.04 24.52 17.97
CA LYS A 334 12.26 24.94 18.65
C LYS A 334 13.04 23.73 19.17
N CYS A 335 14.37 23.78 19.06
CA CYS A 335 15.24 22.68 19.47
C CYS A 335 15.20 22.36 20.97
N ASP A 336 14.94 23.35 21.84
CA ASP A 336 14.77 23.16 23.29
C ASP A 336 13.55 22.29 23.62
N ILE A 337 12.40 22.53 22.98
CA ILE A 337 11.17 21.74 23.15
C ILE A 337 11.40 20.29 22.74
N ILE A 338 12.07 20.09 21.59
CA ILE A 338 12.41 18.73 21.13
C ILE A 338 13.37 18.04 22.06
N ALA A 339 14.43 18.75 22.51
CA ALA A 339 15.39 18.19 23.43
C ALA A 339 14.73 17.71 24.75
N GLU A 340 13.79 18.52 25.30
CA GLU A 340 12.99 18.10 26.46
C GLU A 340 12.15 16.85 26.16
N GLY A 341 11.50 16.80 24.99
CA GLY A 341 10.72 15.64 24.53
C GLY A 341 11.58 14.39 24.39
N VAL A 342 12.76 14.51 23.76
CA VAL A 342 13.72 13.41 23.60
C VAL A 342 14.19 12.91 24.97
N VAL A 343 14.60 13.79 25.87
CA VAL A 343 15.05 13.43 27.23
C VAL A 343 13.92 12.71 28.01
N ALA A 344 12.70 13.22 27.95
CA ALA A 344 11.56 12.61 28.62
C ALA A 344 11.27 11.21 28.04
N ALA A 345 11.21 11.09 26.72
CA ALA A 345 10.94 9.83 26.01
C ALA A 345 12.02 8.77 26.30
N VAL A 346 13.30 9.14 26.23
CA VAL A 346 14.43 8.22 26.52
C VAL A 346 14.37 7.69 27.94
N LYS A 347 14.03 8.55 28.92
CA LYS A 347 13.84 8.12 30.32
C LYS A 347 12.65 7.20 30.50
N GLU A 348 11.52 7.50 29.84
CA GLU A 348 10.28 6.70 29.94
C GLU A 348 10.46 5.32 29.32
N VAL A 349 11.09 5.26 28.12
CA VAL A 349 11.28 4.00 27.38
C VAL A 349 12.43 3.16 27.93
N GLY A 350 13.37 3.78 28.69
CA GLY A 350 14.55 3.08 29.19
C GLY A 350 15.46 2.62 28.04
N LEU A 351 15.78 3.52 27.12
CA LEU A 351 16.50 3.25 25.87
C LEU A 351 17.81 2.47 26.10
N LYS A 352 17.97 1.36 25.40
CA LYS A 352 19.12 0.45 25.50
C LYS A 352 20.08 0.53 24.31
N VAL A 353 19.66 1.18 23.23
CA VAL A 353 20.44 1.31 21.99
C VAL A 353 21.13 2.68 21.93
N PRO A 354 22.25 2.82 21.19
CA PRO A 354 22.90 4.11 20.99
C PRO A 354 21.93 5.15 20.41
N LEU A 355 22.01 6.37 20.92
CA LEU A 355 21.24 7.51 20.45
C LEU A 355 22.17 8.62 20.01
N VAL A 356 22.08 9.02 18.76
CA VAL A 356 22.76 10.21 18.21
C VAL A 356 21.72 11.29 17.98
N VAL A 357 22.02 12.52 18.43
CA VAL A 357 21.12 13.66 18.27
C VAL A 357 21.84 14.82 17.60
N ARG A 358 21.34 15.24 16.46
CA ARG A 358 21.73 16.46 15.76
C ARG A 358 20.60 17.48 15.87
N LEU A 359 20.93 18.64 16.42
CA LEU A 359 20.02 19.78 16.52
C LEU A 359 20.66 20.98 15.78
N GLU A 360 19.85 21.67 14.99
CA GLU A 360 20.21 22.86 14.24
C GLU A 360 19.04 23.86 14.22
N GLY A 361 19.31 25.15 14.08
CA GLY A 361 18.28 26.20 13.95
C GLY A 361 17.84 26.84 15.28
N THR A 362 16.55 27.16 15.40
CA THR A 362 16.02 27.95 16.51
C THR A 362 16.23 27.29 17.88
N ASN A 363 16.84 28.00 18.83
CA ASN A 363 17.14 27.57 20.20
C ASN A 363 18.10 26.36 20.27
N VAL A 364 19.00 26.21 19.29
CA VAL A 364 19.93 25.07 19.20
C VAL A 364 20.82 24.94 20.44
N ASP A 365 21.37 26.05 20.96
CA ASP A 365 22.27 26.05 22.13
C ASP A 365 21.53 25.60 23.41
N ALA A 366 20.30 26.06 23.59
CA ALA A 366 19.45 25.64 24.70
C ALA A 366 19.12 24.13 24.58
N GLY A 367 18.78 23.65 23.39
CA GLY A 367 18.51 22.24 23.13
C GLY A 367 19.74 21.35 23.38
N LYS A 368 20.90 21.73 22.87
CA LYS A 368 22.19 21.04 23.12
C LYS A 368 22.54 21.01 24.61
N LYS A 369 22.24 22.08 25.34
CA LYS A 369 22.44 22.14 26.78
C LYS A 369 21.52 21.16 27.52
N ILE A 370 20.23 21.12 27.20
CA ILE A 370 19.26 20.19 27.79
C ILE A 370 19.71 18.73 27.61
N ILE A 371 20.15 18.37 26.39
CA ILE A 371 20.65 17.02 26.10
C ILE A 371 21.87 16.69 26.98
N ARG A 372 22.88 17.61 27.06
CA ARG A 372 24.09 17.40 27.88
C ARG A 372 23.78 17.26 29.36
N ASP A 373 22.92 18.14 29.89
CA ASP A 373 22.59 18.19 31.33
C ASP A 373 21.65 17.05 31.76
N SER A 374 21.10 16.31 30.81
CA SER A 374 20.16 15.19 31.07
C SER A 374 20.79 13.98 31.76
N GLY A 375 22.12 13.84 31.68
CA GLY A 375 22.87 12.67 32.16
C GLY A 375 22.63 11.39 31.34
N LEU A 376 21.95 11.47 30.21
CA LEU A 376 21.70 10.34 29.33
C LEU A 376 22.91 10.07 28.42
N ASN A 377 23.12 8.81 28.05
CA ASN A 377 24.15 8.43 27.09
C ASN A 377 23.70 8.78 25.66
N VAL A 378 23.73 10.07 25.34
CA VAL A 378 23.37 10.60 24.03
C VAL A 378 24.64 11.17 23.38
N LEU A 379 24.89 10.78 22.13
CA LEU A 379 25.99 11.28 21.31
C LEU A 379 25.54 12.54 20.55
N PRO A 380 26.01 13.74 20.89
CA PRO A 380 25.66 14.92 20.11
C PRO A 380 26.41 14.92 18.79
N ALA A 381 25.76 15.45 17.75
CA ALA A 381 26.38 15.63 16.43
C ALA A 381 26.29 17.09 15.99
N ASP A 382 27.33 17.53 15.27
CA ASP A 382 27.49 18.93 14.84
C ASP A 382 26.80 19.19 13.50
N ASN A 383 26.80 18.22 12.60
CA ASN A 383 26.14 18.28 11.29
C ASN A 383 25.61 16.89 10.90
N LEU A 384 24.97 16.81 9.74
CA LEU A 384 24.33 15.57 9.28
C LEU A 384 25.34 14.46 8.97
N ASP A 385 26.50 14.83 8.41
CA ASP A 385 27.59 13.89 8.11
C ASP A 385 28.17 13.29 9.40
N ASP A 386 28.51 14.12 10.38
CA ASP A 386 28.99 13.71 11.71
C ASP A 386 27.96 12.81 12.43
N ALA A 387 26.67 13.14 12.28
CA ALA A 387 25.58 12.33 12.86
C ALA A 387 25.54 10.93 12.27
N ALA A 388 25.63 10.80 10.94
CA ALA A 388 25.63 9.52 10.25
C ALA A 388 26.85 8.69 10.60
N GLN A 389 28.05 9.29 10.62
CA GLN A 389 29.28 8.61 11.02
C GLN A 389 29.19 8.08 12.46
N LYS A 390 28.71 8.88 13.40
CA LYS A 390 28.57 8.52 14.82
C LYS A 390 27.60 7.37 15.01
N ILE A 391 26.41 7.43 14.40
CA ILE A 391 25.42 6.35 14.58
C ILE A 391 25.88 5.05 13.95
N VAL A 392 26.45 5.10 12.75
CA VAL A 392 26.99 3.92 12.05
C VAL A 392 28.13 3.27 12.86
N LYS A 393 29.05 4.10 13.39
CA LYS A 393 30.14 3.61 14.25
C LYS A 393 29.62 2.99 15.54
N ALA A 394 28.63 3.62 16.19
CA ALA A 394 28.06 3.12 17.44
C ALA A 394 27.33 1.78 17.25
N VAL A 395 26.65 1.58 16.11
CA VAL A 395 25.95 0.34 15.81
C VAL A 395 26.90 -0.78 15.34
N LYS A 396 27.97 -0.46 14.58
CA LYS A 396 28.98 -1.45 14.14
C LYS A 396 29.96 -1.84 15.24
N GLY A 397 30.17 -1.01 16.23
CA GLY A 397 31.15 -1.22 17.31
C GLY A 397 30.57 -1.80 18.61
N GLY A 398 29.26 -2.06 18.65
CA GLY A 398 28.56 -2.72 19.76
C GLY A 398 28.16 -4.18 19.38
#